data_942865a3ca91e5c3da5b60a5f2fb63fa
#
_entry.id   942865a3ca91e5c3da5b60a5f2fb63fa
#
_cell.length_a   1.000
_cell.length_b   1.000
_cell.length_c   1.000
_cell.angle_alpha   90.00
_cell.angle_beta   90.00
_cell.angle_gamma   90.00
#
_symmetry.space_group_name_H-M   'P 1'
#
loop_
_entity.id
_entity.type
_entity.pdbx_description
1 polymer ?
#
loop_
_entity_poly.entity_id
_entity_poly.type
_entity_poly.pdbx_seq_one_letter_code
_entity_poly.pdbx_strand_id
1 'polypeptide(L)'
;RKMLDLREGVRPCIFTTFARVDGPDMQERPAGTTPGPAIQMGSFRIGDLKNEFDVGAWYAQYRLPHMAQMKCCIAARVMVSVAGWAKYSVMYEFTSLQARMDSFELPHEALALDEEEWTGRVVRYTQHTPGSPTVGERIWPPVE
;
A
#
# COMPACT_ATOMS: atom_id res chain seq x y z
N ARG A 1 1.82 17.41 23.98
CA ARG A 1 3.21 17.68 23.54
C ARG A 1 4.20 16.65 24.09
N LYS A 2 4.18 16.39 25.41
CA LYS A 2 5.11 15.42 26.04
C LYS A 2 5.15 14.02 25.42
N MET A 3 4.03 13.51 24.90
CA MET A 3 4.02 12.18 24.22
C MET A 3 4.62 12.22 22.82
N LEU A 4 4.60 13.37 22.14
CA LEU A 4 5.25 13.53 20.84
C LEU A 4 6.77 13.65 20.98
N ASP A 5 7.24 14.22 22.09
CA ASP A 5 8.66 14.39 22.38
C ASP A 5 9.38 13.06 22.66
N LEU A 6 8.63 11.97 22.90
CA LEU A 6 9.14 10.60 23.05
C LEU A 6 9.34 9.87 21.71
N ARG A 7 8.99 10.49 20.60
CA ARG A 7 9.10 9.88 19.27
C ARG A 7 10.34 10.39 18.56
N GLU A 8 11.20 9.48 18.17
CA GLU A 8 12.33 9.78 17.30
C GLU A 8 11.96 9.49 15.83
N GLY A 9 12.55 10.25 14.90
CA GLY A 9 12.40 10.03 13.47
C GLY A 9 10.99 10.25 12.92
N VAL A 10 10.15 11.06 13.58
CA VAL A 10 8.78 11.34 13.13
C VAL A 10 8.80 12.03 11.77
N ARG A 11 8.15 11.40 10.77
CA ARG A 11 8.05 11.91 9.41
C ARG A 11 6.58 11.94 8.98
N PRO A 12 5.82 12.96 9.42
CA PRO A 12 4.40 13.04 9.12
C PRO A 12 4.18 13.30 7.63
N CYS A 13 3.15 12.63 7.09
CA CYS A 13 2.59 12.92 5.78
C CYS A 13 1.07 12.99 5.89
N ILE A 14 0.47 13.88 5.11
CA ILE A 14 -0.97 13.96 4.89
C ILE A 14 -1.23 13.54 3.46
N PHE A 15 -2.01 12.50 3.28
CA PHE A 15 -2.34 11.95 1.98
C PHE A 15 -3.83 12.13 1.66
N THR A 16 -4.13 12.30 0.38
CA THR A 16 -5.46 12.13 -0.18
C THR A 16 -5.49 10.92 -1.11
N THR A 17 -6.57 10.15 -1.06
CA THR A 17 -6.78 9.02 -1.96
C THR A 17 -7.19 9.53 -3.32
N PHE A 18 -6.45 9.15 -4.37
CA PHE A 18 -6.82 9.49 -5.74
C PHE A 18 -7.33 8.28 -6.54
N ALA A 19 -7.04 7.06 -6.10
CA ALA A 19 -7.57 5.84 -6.69
C ALA A 19 -7.81 4.78 -5.61
N ARG A 20 -8.90 4.04 -5.73
CA ARG A 20 -9.27 2.95 -4.83
C ARG A 20 -9.99 1.86 -5.59
N VAL A 21 -9.77 0.62 -5.17
CA VAL A 21 -10.58 -0.54 -5.54
C VAL A 21 -10.96 -1.30 -4.27
N ASP A 22 -12.13 -1.91 -4.30
CA ASP A 22 -12.55 -2.88 -3.30
C ASP A 22 -12.14 -4.28 -3.78
N GLY A 23 -11.62 -5.09 -2.86
CA GLY A 23 -11.29 -6.48 -3.11
C GLY A 23 -12.50 -7.39 -2.90
N PRO A 24 -12.37 -8.70 -3.23
CA PRO A 24 -13.48 -9.65 -3.10
C PRO A 24 -13.95 -9.84 -1.66
N ASP A 25 -13.08 -9.59 -0.68
CA ASP A 25 -13.36 -9.77 0.75
C ASP A 25 -13.78 -8.48 1.46
N MET A 26 -14.17 -7.45 0.68
CA MET A 26 -14.67 -6.18 1.24
C MET A 26 -15.88 -6.37 2.15
N GLN A 27 -16.71 -7.38 1.89
CA GLN A 27 -17.91 -7.69 2.67
C GLN A 27 -17.61 -8.19 4.11
N GLU A 28 -16.42 -8.75 4.33
CA GLU A 28 -15.99 -9.21 5.66
C GLU A 28 -15.61 -8.05 6.58
N ARG A 29 -15.61 -6.83 6.06
CA ARG A 29 -15.31 -5.64 6.83
C ARG A 29 -16.56 -5.07 7.45
N PRO A 30 -16.65 -5.03 8.80
CA PRO A 30 -17.76 -4.38 9.48
C PRO A 30 -17.88 -2.90 9.07
N ALA A 31 -19.10 -2.44 8.88
CA ALA A 31 -19.36 -1.05 8.55
C ALA A 31 -18.73 -0.11 9.59
N GLY A 32 -18.00 0.91 9.11
CA GLY A 32 -17.37 1.90 9.97
C GLY A 32 -15.99 1.51 10.54
N THR A 33 -15.51 0.27 10.34
CA THR A 33 -14.15 -0.10 10.72
C THR A 33 -13.15 0.34 9.65
N THR A 34 -12.13 1.08 10.07
CA THR A 34 -11.02 1.47 9.23
C THR A 34 -9.77 1.60 10.09
N PRO A 35 -8.64 1.04 9.69
CA PRO A 35 -8.41 0.15 8.53
C PRO A 35 -8.95 -1.26 8.73
N GLY A 36 -8.77 -2.13 7.73
CA GLY A 36 -9.05 -3.57 7.84
C GLY A 36 -8.19 -4.27 8.92
N PRO A 37 -8.43 -5.58 9.17
CA PRO A 37 -7.70 -6.35 10.21
C PRO A 37 -6.20 -6.33 10.04
N ALA A 38 -5.69 -6.42 8.81
CA ALA A 38 -4.27 -6.29 8.50
C ALA A 38 -4.05 -5.29 7.38
N ILE A 39 -2.95 -4.55 7.44
CA ILE A 39 -2.58 -3.55 6.42
C ILE A 39 -1.13 -3.71 5.99
N GLN A 40 -0.88 -3.35 4.75
CA GLN A 40 0.46 -2.98 4.28
C GLN A 40 0.40 -1.57 3.72
N MET A 41 1.35 -0.74 4.13
CA MET A 41 1.45 0.64 3.65
C MET A 41 2.86 0.90 3.13
N GLY A 42 2.95 1.22 1.85
CA GLY A 42 4.18 1.67 1.20
C GLY A 42 4.14 3.17 0.99
N SER A 43 5.23 3.87 1.32
CA SER A 43 5.40 5.29 1.04
C SER A 43 6.65 5.51 0.21
N PHE A 44 6.56 6.29 -0.87
CA PHE A 44 7.62 6.40 -1.85
C PHE A 44 7.56 7.71 -2.64
N ARG A 45 8.61 7.94 -3.39
CA ARG A 45 8.70 8.94 -4.46
C ARG A 45 9.16 8.27 -5.74
N ILE A 46 8.99 8.95 -6.87
CA ILE A 46 9.54 8.54 -8.15
C ILE A 46 10.82 9.35 -8.38
N GLY A 47 11.90 8.68 -8.76
CA GLY A 47 13.21 9.32 -8.90
C GLY A 47 13.29 10.35 -10.02
N ASP A 48 12.50 10.17 -11.10
CA ASP A 48 12.43 11.09 -12.24
C ASP A 48 10.96 11.36 -12.57
N LEU A 49 10.58 12.63 -12.66
CA LEU A 49 9.20 13.07 -12.93
C LEU A 49 8.62 12.49 -14.24
N LYS A 50 9.46 12.25 -15.25
CA LYS A 50 9.03 11.64 -16.53
C LYS A 50 8.44 10.24 -16.36
N ASN A 51 8.81 9.53 -15.29
CA ASN A 51 8.35 8.18 -15.01
C ASN A 51 7.05 8.15 -14.19
N GLU A 52 6.57 9.31 -13.71
CA GLU A 52 5.36 9.36 -12.86
C GLU A 52 4.11 8.88 -13.59
N PHE A 53 3.99 9.23 -14.88
CA PHE A 53 2.88 8.78 -15.71
C PHE A 53 2.86 7.25 -15.85
N ASP A 54 4.02 6.63 -16.10
CA ASP A 54 4.14 5.18 -16.25
C ASP A 54 3.80 4.45 -14.94
N VAL A 55 4.26 4.96 -13.80
CA VAL A 55 3.92 4.41 -12.48
C VAL A 55 2.42 4.55 -12.19
N GLY A 56 1.84 5.71 -12.49
CA GLY A 56 0.39 5.94 -12.33
C GLY A 56 -0.45 5.01 -13.22
N ALA A 57 -0.04 4.83 -14.47
CA ALA A 57 -0.67 3.92 -15.42
C ALA A 57 -0.58 2.46 -14.94
N TRP A 58 0.58 2.03 -14.41
CA TRP A 58 0.76 0.70 -13.85
C TRP A 58 -0.19 0.43 -12.68
N TYR A 59 -0.33 1.39 -11.74
CA TYR A 59 -1.31 1.25 -10.67
C TYR A 59 -2.74 1.13 -11.20
N ALA A 60 -3.13 1.98 -12.14
CA ALA A 60 -4.50 2.03 -12.65
C ALA A 60 -4.88 0.82 -13.51
N GLN A 61 -3.95 0.34 -14.34
CA GLN A 61 -4.24 -0.68 -15.37
C GLN A 61 -3.80 -2.09 -14.98
N TYR A 62 -2.89 -2.21 -14.04
CA TYR A 62 -2.35 -3.50 -13.62
C TYR A 62 -2.57 -3.77 -12.12
N ARG A 63 -2.00 -2.94 -11.25
CA ARG A 63 -1.93 -3.26 -9.81
C ARG A 63 -3.29 -3.22 -9.11
N LEU A 64 -4.05 -2.15 -9.29
CA LEU A 64 -5.38 -2.05 -8.67
C LEU A 64 -6.37 -3.08 -9.21
N PRO A 65 -6.48 -3.34 -10.53
CA PRO A 65 -7.29 -4.44 -11.05
C PRO A 65 -6.90 -5.82 -10.50
N HIS A 66 -5.59 -6.07 -10.34
CA HIS A 66 -5.11 -7.30 -9.72
C HIS A 66 -5.57 -7.42 -8.25
N MET A 67 -5.44 -6.35 -7.47
CA MET A 67 -5.91 -6.32 -6.08
C MET A 67 -7.42 -6.49 -5.96
N ALA A 68 -8.19 -5.96 -6.92
CA ALA A 68 -9.65 -6.13 -6.95
C ALA A 68 -10.10 -7.58 -7.13
N GLN A 69 -9.23 -8.47 -7.57
CA GLN A 69 -9.50 -9.90 -7.79
C GLN A 69 -8.77 -10.79 -6.79
N MET A 70 -7.84 -10.23 -6.02
CA MET A 70 -6.99 -10.99 -5.10
C MET A 70 -7.80 -11.47 -3.91
N LYS A 71 -7.86 -12.78 -3.70
CA LYS A 71 -8.38 -13.38 -2.47
C LYS A 71 -7.68 -12.79 -1.25
N CYS A 72 -8.39 -12.56 -0.19
CA CYS A 72 -7.98 -11.87 1.04
C CYS A 72 -7.82 -10.34 0.96
N CYS A 73 -7.90 -9.73 -0.21
CA CYS A 73 -7.90 -8.28 -0.33
C CYS A 73 -9.27 -7.71 0.06
N ILE A 74 -9.27 -6.79 1.02
CA ILE A 74 -10.45 -6.01 1.40
C ILE A 74 -10.53 -4.75 0.54
N ALA A 75 -9.43 -3.99 0.48
CA ALA A 75 -9.34 -2.80 -0.34
C ALA A 75 -7.88 -2.47 -0.67
N ALA A 76 -7.67 -1.81 -1.79
CA ALA A 76 -6.40 -1.20 -2.16
C ALA A 76 -6.62 0.26 -2.54
N ARG A 77 -5.74 1.14 -2.08
CA ARG A 77 -5.80 2.57 -2.40
C ARG A 77 -4.43 3.12 -2.70
N VAL A 78 -4.39 4.01 -3.68
CA VAL A 78 -3.21 4.81 -4.03
C VAL A 78 -3.49 6.24 -3.62
N MET A 79 -2.53 6.84 -2.96
CA MET A 79 -2.64 8.15 -2.34
C MET A 79 -1.53 9.06 -2.81
N VAL A 80 -1.82 10.36 -2.88
CA VAL A 80 -0.84 11.41 -3.14
C VAL A 80 -0.73 12.33 -1.94
N SER A 81 0.48 12.77 -1.64
CA SER A 81 0.75 13.67 -0.53
C SER A 81 0.21 15.07 -0.80
N VAL A 82 -0.52 15.60 0.18
CA VAL A 82 -0.90 17.00 0.27
C VAL A 82 0.18 17.78 1.02
N ALA A 83 0.79 17.14 2.02
CA ALA A 83 1.91 17.69 2.77
C ALA A 83 2.73 16.54 3.36
N GLY A 84 4.04 16.76 3.51
CA GLY A 84 4.94 15.78 4.10
C GLY A 84 6.10 15.41 3.17
N TRP A 85 6.84 14.38 3.56
CA TRP A 85 8.11 14.06 2.92
C TRP A 85 8.06 12.94 1.86
N ALA A 86 7.00 12.13 1.82
CA ALA A 86 6.73 11.18 0.74
C ALA A 86 5.75 11.79 -0.25
N LYS A 87 5.93 11.53 -1.55
CA LYS A 87 5.01 12.03 -2.58
C LYS A 87 3.81 11.11 -2.78
N TYR A 88 4.03 9.80 -2.74
CA TYR A 88 3.00 8.79 -2.94
C TYR A 88 2.95 7.82 -1.78
N SER A 89 1.78 7.24 -1.58
CA SER A 89 1.60 6.10 -0.71
C SER A 89 0.60 5.13 -1.31
N VAL A 90 0.79 3.84 -1.03
CA VAL A 90 -0.18 2.80 -1.34
C VAL A 90 -0.54 2.09 -0.04
N MET A 91 -1.83 1.81 0.14
CA MET A 91 -2.30 1.03 1.28
C MET A 91 -3.14 -0.15 0.78
N TYR A 92 -2.77 -1.33 1.21
CA TYR A 92 -3.51 -2.56 1.00
C TYR A 92 -4.10 -3.02 2.32
N GLU A 93 -5.36 -3.40 2.31
CA GLU A 93 -6.08 -3.93 3.46
C GLU A 93 -6.39 -5.42 3.21
N PHE A 94 -6.13 -6.26 4.20
CA PHE A 94 -6.28 -7.71 4.11
C PHE A 94 -7.10 -8.25 5.27
N THR A 95 -7.67 -9.45 5.09
CA THR A 95 -8.46 -10.14 6.09
C THR A 95 -7.63 -10.60 7.31
N SER A 96 -6.34 -10.90 7.11
CA SER A 96 -5.38 -11.21 8.17
C SER A 96 -3.94 -11.08 7.67
N LEU A 97 -2.97 -11.06 8.59
CA LEU A 97 -1.53 -11.13 8.24
C LEU A 97 -1.18 -12.45 7.55
N GLN A 98 -1.78 -13.58 7.99
CA GLN A 98 -1.51 -14.87 7.39
C GLN A 98 -2.03 -14.92 5.95
N ALA A 99 -3.27 -14.46 5.72
CA ALA A 99 -3.85 -14.42 4.39
C ALA A 99 -3.05 -13.49 3.43
N ARG A 100 -2.53 -12.36 3.95
CA ARG A 100 -1.59 -11.51 3.22
C ARG A 100 -0.30 -12.28 2.86
N MET A 101 0.29 -13.01 3.79
CA MET A 101 1.50 -13.79 3.54
C MET A 101 1.28 -14.78 2.40
N ASP A 102 0.22 -15.57 2.47
CA ASP A 102 -0.04 -16.67 1.54
C ASP A 102 -0.43 -16.18 0.13
N SER A 103 -1.24 -15.13 0.05
CA SER A 103 -1.83 -14.70 -1.23
C SER A 103 -1.12 -13.51 -1.86
N PHE A 104 -0.37 -12.73 -1.12
CA PHE A 104 0.32 -11.53 -1.60
C PHE A 104 1.84 -11.67 -1.56
N GLU A 105 2.43 -11.96 -0.38
CA GLU A 105 3.89 -11.91 -0.20
C GLU A 105 4.60 -13.06 -0.92
N LEU A 106 4.22 -14.31 -0.63
CA LEU A 106 4.87 -15.48 -1.24
C LEU A 106 4.77 -15.49 -2.77
N PRO A 107 3.58 -15.22 -3.38
CA PRO A 107 3.51 -15.08 -4.83
C PRO A 107 4.33 -13.91 -5.36
N HIS A 108 4.44 -12.80 -4.61
CA HIS A 108 5.23 -11.65 -5.04
C HIS A 108 6.74 -11.92 -5.02
N GLU A 109 7.23 -12.60 -3.99
CA GLU A 109 8.63 -13.02 -3.90
C GLU A 109 9.02 -14.03 -4.99
N ALA A 110 8.06 -14.85 -5.45
CA ALA A 110 8.25 -15.81 -6.53
C ALA A 110 8.29 -15.16 -7.93
N LEU A 111 7.91 -13.88 -8.06
CA LEU A 111 8.01 -13.15 -9.32
C LEU A 111 9.47 -12.84 -9.64
N ALA A 112 9.98 -13.43 -10.71
CA ALA A 112 11.18 -12.92 -11.35
C ALA A 112 10.82 -11.53 -11.93
N LEU A 113 11.30 -10.46 -11.29
CA LEU A 113 11.10 -9.09 -11.76
C LEU A 113 12.04 -8.83 -12.95
N ASP A 114 11.65 -9.29 -14.14
CA ASP A 114 12.35 -8.97 -15.37
C ASP A 114 12.31 -7.46 -15.59
N GLU A 115 13.48 -6.90 -15.89
CA GLU A 115 13.63 -5.47 -16.15
C GLU A 115 12.85 -4.98 -17.38
N GLU A 116 12.59 -5.86 -18.32
CA GLU A 116 11.78 -5.57 -19.52
C GLU A 116 10.27 -5.55 -19.21
N GLU A 117 9.83 -6.22 -18.14
CA GLU A 117 8.44 -6.21 -17.73
C GLU A 117 8.02 -4.91 -17.04
N TRP A 118 6.75 -4.55 -17.18
CA TRP A 118 6.22 -3.31 -16.63
C TRP A 118 6.42 -3.18 -15.12
N THR A 119 6.15 -4.25 -14.39
CA THR A 119 6.37 -4.27 -12.93
C THR A 119 7.83 -4.04 -12.56
N GLY A 120 8.77 -4.70 -13.23
CA GLY A 120 10.21 -4.52 -13.01
C GLY A 120 10.65 -3.09 -13.28
N ARG A 121 10.16 -2.45 -14.35
CA ARG A 121 10.44 -1.02 -14.62
C ARG A 121 9.92 -0.12 -13.51
N VAL A 122 8.67 -0.31 -13.09
CA VAL A 122 8.04 0.51 -12.05
C VAL A 122 8.78 0.39 -10.72
N VAL A 123 9.19 -0.81 -10.34
CA VAL A 123 9.99 -1.04 -9.12
C VAL A 123 11.28 -0.23 -9.15
N ARG A 124 11.96 -0.15 -10.28
CA ARG A 124 13.20 0.65 -10.42
C ARG A 124 12.97 2.15 -10.29
N TYR A 125 11.82 2.65 -10.73
CA TYR A 125 11.50 4.08 -10.62
C TYR A 125 11.14 4.49 -9.20
N THR A 126 10.71 3.53 -8.40
CA THR A 126 10.16 3.75 -7.06
C THR A 126 11.27 3.80 -6.02
N GLN A 127 11.37 4.91 -5.32
CA GLN A 127 12.27 5.10 -4.18
C GLN A 127 11.46 5.09 -2.90
N HIS A 128 11.47 3.97 -2.19
CA HIS A 128 10.78 3.83 -0.92
C HIS A 128 11.40 4.72 0.15
N THR A 129 10.56 5.23 1.01
CA THR A 129 10.99 5.95 2.20
C THR A 129 11.58 4.97 3.22
N PRO A 130 12.58 5.33 4.03
CA PRO A 130 13.15 4.43 5.03
C PRO A 130 12.08 3.83 5.95
N GLY A 131 12.11 2.50 6.15
CA GLY A 131 11.12 1.76 6.91
C GLY A 131 9.83 1.42 6.14
N SER A 132 9.75 1.76 4.85
CA SER A 132 8.64 1.39 3.97
C SER A 132 9.03 0.16 3.11
N PRO A 133 8.08 -0.75 2.79
CA PRO A 133 6.71 -0.80 3.30
C PRO A 133 6.62 -1.23 4.76
N THR A 134 5.58 -0.77 5.45
CA THR A 134 5.21 -1.21 6.79
C THR A 134 4.03 -2.17 6.71
N VAL A 135 4.07 -3.21 7.53
CA VAL A 135 2.98 -4.19 7.69
C VAL A 135 2.55 -4.16 9.14
N GLY A 136 1.25 -4.20 9.38
CA GLY A 136 0.71 -4.18 10.72
C GLY A 136 -0.66 -4.86 10.82
N GLU A 137 -0.97 -5.28 12.03
CA GLU A 137 -2.26 -5.81 12.42
C GLU A 137 -2.99 -4.83 13.33
N ARG A 138 -4.30 -4.73 13.15
CA ARG A 138 -5.12 -3.86 13.99
C ARG A 138 -5.32 -4.50 15.36
N ILE A 139 -4.89 -3.80 16.40
CA ILE A 139 -5.09 -4.22 17.79
C ILE A 139 -6.22 -3.45 18.47
N TRP A 140 -6.61 -2.29 17.91
CA TRP A 140 -7.67 -1.45 18.42
C TRP A 140 -8.36 -0.64 17.31
N PRO A 141 -9.71 -0.55 17.27
CA PRO A 141 -10.60 -1.48 17.97
C PRO A 141 -10.31 -2.92 17.59
N PRO A 142 -10.57 -3.90 18.48
CA PRO A 142 -10.24 -5.30 18.20
C PRO A 142 -10.95 -5.78 16.93
N VAL A 143 -10.36 -6.78 16.28
CA VAL A 143 -11.00 -7.52 15.19
C VAL A 143 -11.96 -8.51 15.86
N GLU A 144 -13.25 -8.41 15.55
CA GLU A 144 -14.27 -9.33 16.03
C GLU A 144 -14.23 -10.64 15.24
#